data_7eb70de404a97e090d091659bebef263
#
_entry.id   7eb70de404a97e090d091659bebef263
#
_cell.length_a   1.000
_cell.length_b   1.000
_cell.length_c   1.000
_cell.angle_alpha   90.00
_cell.angle_beta   90.00
_cell.angle_gamma   90.00
#
_symmetry.space_group_name_H-M   'P 1'
#
loop_
_entity.id
_entity.type
_entity.pdbx_description
1 polymer ?
#
loop_
_entity_poly.entity_id
_entity_poly.type
_entity_poly.pdbx_seq_one_letter_code
_entity_poly.pdbx_strand_id
1 'polypeptide(L)'
;MAAKKRAASKAPKRRTPRKQKAESAGLDPLSCLLEKSDPAIAPLEKIIEHEGGIVVGQYKEPLGGHPLVTAVLPISKIQPTPFQRDLSDAHHKRLADVIQKTGRFLDPVIAITAPKHAPSKAKKGDGDGEPAFWTPNGRHRLEAMRRLGAKAITALVVPTREVAWQILALNTEKAHNLKERALEVIRIYRGLLEEDDALAENGFAFYLEDPALVTIGICYEKNPRFAGGAYHPVLRRVETFSEAPIAKAIHEHEKLADLTLEVEDKVAAAIAKLREKGLVSPYLRSFVVARINPLRWIQGELPPPEKVLTTMRDRAAKFNADKVRQEDLTRMGGGVPDEES
;
A
#
# COMPACT_ATOMS: atom_id res chain seq x y z
N MET A 1 48.33 -44.80 42.00
CA MET A 1 47.04 -45.01 41.35
C MET A 1 46.68 -43.72 40.63
N ALA A 2 46.77 -43.71 39.29
CA ALA A 2 46.53 -42.53 38.48
C ALA A 2 45.12 -42.62 37.83
N ALA A 3 44.25 -41.65 38.10
CA ALA A 3 42.91 -41.57 37.59
C ALA A 3 42.91 -41.00 36.16
N LYS A 4 42.49 -41.80 35.19
CA LYS A 4 42.28 -41.42 33.78
C LYS A 4 41.08 -40.49 33.67
N LYS A 5 41.32 -39.19 33.28
CA LYS A 5 40.27 -38.26 32.85
C LYS A 5 39.65 -38.74 31.53
N ARG A 6 38.34 -39.05 31.53
CA ARG A 6 37.53 -39.30 30.33
C ARG A 6 37.36 -38.01 29.54
N ALA A 7 37.77 -38.03 28.28
CA ALA A 7 37.52 -36.93 27.35
C ALA A 7 36.01 -36.86 26.99
N ALA A 8 35.41 -35.70 27.14
CA ALA A 8 34.04 -35.44 26.74
C ALA A 8 33.93 -35.43 25.20
N SER A 9 33.04 -36.27 24.65
CA SER A 9 32.78 -36.34 23.22
C SER A 9 32.04 -35.07 22.80
N LYS A 10 32.56 -34.33 21.80
CA LYS A 10 31.90 -33.21 21.16
C LYS A 10 30.67 -33.70 20.44
N ALA A 11 29.48 -33.15 20.77
CA ALA A 11 28.24 -33.38 20.06
C ALA A 11 28.36 -33.02 18.55
N PRO A 12 27.75 -33.79 17.65
CA PRO A 12 27.84 -33.53 16.20
C PRO A 12 27.20 -32.19 15.87
N LYS A 13 27.94 -31.33 15.17
CA LYS A 13 27.44 -30.04 14.66
C LYS A 13 26.26 -30.33 13.72
N ARG A 14 25.07 -29.79 14.05
CA ARG A 14 23.87 -29.82 13.22
C ARG A 14 24.22 -29.20 11.86
N ARG A 15 24.21 -30.01 10.78
CA ARG A 15 24.39 -29.52 9.42
C ARG A 15 23.24 -28.56 9.08
N THR A 16 23.58 -27.33 8.76
CA THR A 16 22.62 -26.38 8.15
C THR A 16 22.08 -26.98 6.85
N PRO A 17 20.77 -26.98 6.64
CA PRO A 17 20.19 -27.47 5.39
C PRO A 17 20.81 -26.71 4.22
N ARG A 18 21.28 -27.43 3.21
CA ARG A 18 21.79 -26.88 1.95
C ARG A 18 20.63 -26.06 1.34
N LYS A 19 20.83 -24.75 1.09
CA LYS A 19 19.87 -23.96 0.31
C LYS A 19 19.60 -24.71 -0.99
N GLN A 20 18.34 -25.06 -1.24
CA GLN A 20 17.93 -25.57 -2.54
C GLN A 20 18.34 -24.52 -3.60
N LYS A 21 18.98 -24.96 -4.68
CA LYS A 21 19.19 -24.09 -5.84
C LYS A 21 17.81 -23.69 -6.34
N ALA A 22 17.59 -22.39 -6.55
CA ALA A 22 16.39 -21.93 -7.24
C ALA A 22 16.30 -22.65 -8.59
N GLU A 23 15.18 -23.28 -8.84
CA GLU A 23 14.89 -23.84 -10.15
C GLU A 23 14.85 -22.71 -11.17
N SER A 24 15.30 -22.97 -12.40
CA SER A 24 15.18 -22.01 -13.49
C SER A 24 13.69 -21.75 -13.75
N ALA A 25 13.26 -20.50 -13.71
CA ALA A 25 11.88 -20.11 -13.92
C ALA A 25 11.77 -19.19 -15.16
N GLY A 26 10.62 -19.29 -15.85
CA GLY A 26 10.29 -18.42 -16.96
C GLY A 26 10.60 -19.03 -18.34
N LEU A 27 10.43 -18.20 -19.37
CA LEU A 27 10.56 -18.56 -20.78
C LEU A 27 11.96 -18.21 -21.31
N ASP A 28 12.44 -19.04 -22.24
CA ASP A 28 13.61 -18.66 -23.04
C ASP A 28 13.28 -17.49 -23.98
N PRO A 29 14.27 -16.65 -24.35
CA PRO A 29 14.05 -15.47 -25.18
C PRO A 29 13.25 -15.72 -26.47
N LEU A 30 13.51 -16.85 -27.16
CA LEU A 30 12.78 -17.20 -28.39
C LEU A 30 11.33 -17.58 -28.11
N SER A 31 11.03 -18.16 -26.97
CA SER A 31 9.67 -18.52 -26.54
C SER A 31 8.80 -17.30 -26.16
N CYS A 32 9.44 -16.13 -25.97
CA CYS A 32 8.75 -14.87 -25.74
C CYS A 32 8.20 -14.24 -27.04
N LEU A 33 8.59 -14.73 -28.20
CA LEU A 33 8.06 -14.23 -29.48
C LEU A 33 6.61 -14.68 -29.66
N LEU A 34 5.77 -13.75 -30.15
CA LEU A 34 4.41 -14.03 -30.60
C LEU A 34 4.44 -14.14 -32.13
N GLU A 35 4.27 -15.35 -32.67
CA GLU A 35 4.23 -15.59 -34.13
C GLU A 35 2.94 -15.10 -34.76
N LYS A 36 1.84 -15.07 -33.98
CA LYS A 36 0.52 -14.58 -34.39
C LYS A 36 -0.06 -13.72 -33.26
N SER A 37 -0.98 -12.81 -33.63
CA SER A 37 -1.71 -12.02 -32.64
C SER A 37 -2.46 -12.96 -31.68
N ASP A 38 -2.16 -12.82 -30.38
CA ASP A 38 -2.85 -13.57 -29.33
C ASP A 38 -4.32 -13.08 -29.27
N PRO A 39 -5.31 -13.98 -29.09
CA PRO A 39 -6.72 -13.58 -28.96
C PRO A 39 -6.98 -12.56 -27.84
N ALA A 40 -6.16 -12.53 -26.79
CA ALA A 40 -6.24 -11.53 -25.73
C ALA A 40 -5.73 -10.14 -26.19
N ILE A 41 -4.86 -10.08 -27.19
CA ILE A 41 -4.25 -8.84 -27.70
C ILE A 41 -5.10 -8.20 -28.80
N ALA A 42 -5.71 -8.99 -29.67
CA ALA A 42 -6.43 -8.47 -30.84
C ALA A 42 -7.52 -7.40 -30.51
N PRO A 43 -8.32 -7.53 -29.43
CA PRO A 43 -9.23 -6.46 -29.02
C PRO A 43 -8.49 -5.19 -28.55
N LEU A 44 -7.35 -5.36 -27.87
CA LEU A 44 -6.54 -4.27 -27.35
C LEU A 44 -5.88 -3.46 -28.47
N GLU A 45 -5.38 -4.13 -29.52
CA GLU A 45 -4.83 -3.47 -30.72
C GLU A 45 -5.85 -2.54 -31.36
N LYS A 46 -7.08 -3.05 -31.55
CA LYS A 46 -8.19 -2.25 -32.12
C LYS A 46 -8.50 -1.01 -31.28
N ILE A 47 -8.44 -1.14 -29.94
CA ILE A 47 -8.64 0.01 -29.05
C ILE A 47 -7.49 1.00 -29.21
N ILE A 48 -6.24 0.53 -29.23
CA ILE A 48 -5.05 1.40 -29.39
C ILE A 48 -5.14 2.19 -30.70
N GLU A 49 -5.43 1.52 -31.81
CA GLU A 49 -5.56 2.13 -33.14
C GLU A 49 -6.73 3.11 -33.21
N HIS A 50 -7.91 2.71 -32.70
CA HIS A 50 -9.10 3.55 -32.67
C HIS A 50 -8.88 4.86 -31.89
N GLU A 51 -8.12 4.79 -30.79
CA GLU A 51 -7.79 5.97 -29.96
C GLU A 51 -6.59 6.77 -30.50
N GLY A 52 -6.09 6.43 -31.69
CA GLY A 52 -5.02 7.15 -32.36
C GLY A 52 -3.62 6.77 -31.90
N GLY A 53 -3.46 5.65 -31.20
CA GLY A 53 -2.18 5.06 -30.84
C GLY A 53 -1.61 4.15 -31.94
N ILE A 54 -0.38 3.70 -31.75
CA ILE A 54 0.33 2.80 -32.65
C ILE A 54 0.89 1.63 -31.85
N VAL A 55 0.64 0.39 -32.31
CA VAL A 55 1.31 -0.82 -31.80
C VAL A 55 2.70 -0.91 -32.40
N VAL A 56 3.71 -0.97 -31.53
CA VAL A 56 5.13 -1.07 -31.92
C VAL A 56 5.58 -2.52 -31.96
N GLY A 57 5.05 -3.34 -31.06
CA GLY A 57 5.37 -4.76 -30.98
C GLY A 57 4.60 -5.49 -29.92
N GLN A 58 4.66 -6.82 -29.99
CA GLN A 58 3.98 -7.74 -29.08
C GLN A 58 4.94 -8.83 -28.65
N TYR A 59 4.84 -9.28 -27.42
CA TYR A 59 5.66 -10.36 -26.90
C TYR A 59 5.00 -10.98 -25.66
N LYS A 60 5.49 -12.15 -25.27
CA LYS A 60 5.16 -12.74 -23.96
C LYS A 60 6.18 -12.28 -22.94
N GLU A 61 5.72 -11.79 -21.79
CA GLU A 61 6.65 -11.49 -20.72
C GLU A 61 7.36 -12.78 -20.25
N PRO A 62 8.65 -12.69 -19.87
CA PRO A 62 9.49 -13.87 -19.75
C PRO A 62 9.22 -14.72 -18.50
N LEU A 63 8.50 -14.25 -17.48
CA LEU A 63 8.28 -15.00 -16.24
C LEU A 63 7.03 -15.89 -16.31
N GLY A 64 5.88 -15.33 -16.63
CA GLY A 64 4.59 -16.02 -16.67
C GLY A 64 4.09 -16.33 -18.08
N GLY A 65 4.74 -15.79 -19.11
CA GLY A 65 4.34 -15.98 -20.50
C GLY A 65 3.08 -15.22 -20.91
N HIS A 66 2.69 -14.22 -20.15
CA HIS A 66 1.52 -13.40 -20.45
C HIS A 66 1.78 -12.46 -21.63
N PRO A 67 0.82 -12.31 -22.57
CA PRO A 67 0.98 -11.45 -23.72
C PRO A 67 0.97 -9.98 -23.33
N LEU A 68 1.87 -9.19 -23.90
CA LEU A 68 2.01 -7.74 -23.68
C LEU A 68 2.15 -7.01 -25.01
N VAL A 69 1.68 -5.75 -25.04
CA VAL A 69 1.78 -4.86 -26.19
C VAL A 69 2.64 -3.65 -25.87
N THR A 70 3.69 -3.42 -26.64
CA THR A 70 4.42 -2.14 -26.63
C THR A 70 3.74 -1.20 -27.62
N ALA A 71 3.29 -0.06 -27.13
CA ALA A 71 2.56 0.93 -27.94
C ALA A 71 3.04 2.35 -27.72
N VAL A 72 2.78 3.23 -28.68
CA VAL A 72 2.87 4.69 -28.52
C VAL A 72 1.45 5.23 -28.47
N LEU A 73 1.09 5.81 -27.33
CA LEU A 73 -0.26 6.30 -27.05
C LEU A 73 -0.32 7.82 -27.07
N PRO A 74 -1.42 8.43 -27.58
CA PRO A 74 -1.64 9.86 -27.42
C PRO A 74 -1.72 10.23 -25.94
N ILE A 75 -0.99 11.25 -25.52
CA ILE A 75 -0.87 11.62 -24.11
C ILE A 75 -2.20 12.11 -23.52
N SER A 76 -3.10 12.63 -24.36
CA SER A 76 -4.45 13.05 -24.01
C SER A 76 -5.39 11.88 -23.68
N LYS A 77 -5.08 10.67 -24.16
CA LYS A 77 -5.91 9.48 -23.99
C LYS A 77 -5.50 8.61 -22.81
N ILE A 78 -4.43 8.96 -22.12
CA ILE A 78 -3.93 8.23 -20.95
C ILE A 78 -4.02 9.08 -19.69
N GLN A 79 -4.54 8.51 -18.60
CA GLN A 79 -4.62 9.16 -17.29
C GLN A 79 -4.06 8.24 -16.19
N PRO A 80 -3.60 8.81 -15.05
CA PRO A 80 -3.31 8.00 -13.88
C PRO A 80 -4.56 7.29 -13.39
N THR A 81 -4.42 6.11 -12.80
CA THR A 81 -5.54 5.49 -12.09
C THR A 81 -6.02 6.42 -10.96
N PRO A 82 -7.34 6.51 -10.69
CA PRO A 82 -7.89 7.40 -9.67
C PRO A 82 -7.33 7.17 -8.27
N PHE A 83 -6.81 5.98 -8.01
CA PHE A 83 -6.38 5.48 -6.70
C PHE A 83 -4.90 5.73 -6.39
N GLN A 84 -4.15 6.32 -7.31
CA GLN A 84 -2.74 6.66 -7.08
C GLN A 84 -2.59 7.86 -6.14
N ARG A 85 -1.43 7.92 -5.47
CA ARG A 85 -1.03 9.04 -4.62
C ARG A 85 -1.09 10.38 -5.36
N ASP A 86 -1.24 11.44 -4.59
CA ASP A 86 -1.11 12.78 -5.12
C ASP A 86 0.32 13.04 -5.60
N LEU A 87 0.42 13.85 -6.67
CA LEU A 87 1.68 14.20 -7.28
C LEU A 87 2.54 15.05 -6.32
N SER A 88 3.80 14.67 -6.18
CA SER A 88 4.79 15.57 -5.61
C SER A 88 5.28 16.54 -6.71
N ASP A 89 4.97 17.83 -6.55
CA ASP A 89 5.35 18.88 -7.49
C ASP A 89 6.85 18.93 -7.77
N ALA A 90 7.67 18.71 -6.76
CA ALA A 90 9.11 18.69 -6.88
C ALA A 90 9.61 17.52 -7.75
N HIS A 91 8.98 16.35 -7.62
CA HIS A 91 9.43 15.13 -8.31
C HIS A 91 9.19 15.17 -9.82
N HIS A 92 7.98 15.53 -10.27
CA HIS A 92 7.70 15.54 -11.71
C HIS A 92 8.41 16.71 -12.42
N LYS A 93 8.64 17.84 -11.73
CA LYS A 93 9.47 18.96 -12.28
C LYS A 93 10.89 18.50 -12.55
N ARG A 94 11.53 17.88 -11.52
CA ARG A 94 12.89 17.35 -11.65
C ARG A 94 13.00 16.29 -12.76
N LEU A 95 11.98 15.44 -12.89
CA LEU A 95 11.93 14.40 -13.91
C LEU A 95 11.79 15.02 -15.31
N ALA A 96 10.95 16.06 -15.48
CA ALA A 96 10.84 16.80 -16.72
C ALA A 96 12.19 17.44 -17.14
N ASP A 97 12.89 18.07 -16.19
CA ASP A 97 14.22 18.66 -16.45
C ASP A 97 15.24 17.60 -16.91
N VAL A 98 15.22 16.41 -16.31
CA VAL A 98 16.11 15.31 -16.71
C VAL A 98 15.76 14.80 -18.10
N ILE A 99 14.47 14.55 -18.40
CA ILE A 99 14.01 14.11 -19.73
C ILE A 99 14.38 15.15 -20.78
N GLN A 100 14.18 16.44 -20.50
CA GLN A 100 14.54 17.52 -21.41
C GLN A 100 16.05 17.58 -21.70
N LYS A 101 16.89 17.42 -20.66
CA LYS A 101 18.35 17.39 -20.81
C LYS A 101 18.85 16.19 -21.60
N THR A 102 18.23 15.03 -21.42
CA THR A 102 18.60 13.80 -22.13
C THR A 102 18.04 13.77 -23.56
N GLY A 103 16.99 14.55 -23.84
CA GLY A 103 16.28 14.54 -25.12
C GLY A 103 15.61 13.21 -25.44
N ARG A 104 15.44 12.33 -24.46
CA ARG A 104 14.94 10.97 -24.67
C ARG A 104 14.02 10.54 -23.52
N PHE A 105 12.92 9.85 -23.89
CA PHE A 105 12.05 9.14 -22.96
C PHE A 105 12.27 7.63 -23.13
N LEU A 106 12.98 7.01 -22.17
CA LEU A 106 13.46 5.63 -22.27
C LEU A 106 12.76 4.66 -21.33
N ASP A 107 11.88 5.16 -20.45
CA ASP A 107 11.21 4.36 -19.42
C ASP A 107 9.70 4.34 -19.65
N PRO A 108 9.16 3.36 -20.44
CA PRO A 108 7.75 3.28 -20.77
C PRO A 108 6.86 3.25 -19.53
N VAL A 109 5.68 3.85 -19.63
CA VAL A 109 4.65 3.68 -18.59
C VAL A 109 3.92 2.36 -18.78
N ILE A 110 3.44 1.76 -17.69
CA ILE A 110 2.53 0.62 -17.80
C ILE A 110 1.13 1.18 -18.00
N ALA A 111 0.37 0.62 -18.92
CA ALA A 111 -1.00 1.04 -19.21
C ALA A 111 -1.95 -0.15 -19.27
N ILE A 112 -3.20 0.09 -18.90
CA ILE A 112 -4.35 -0.80 -19.08
C ILE A 112 -5.48 -0.03 -19.75
N THR A 113 -6.47 -0.72 -20.30
CA THR A 113 -7.71 -0.06 -20.77
C THR A 113 -8.48 0.55 -19.61
N ALA A 114 -8.94 1.79 -19.75
CA ALA A 114 -9.82 2.41 -18.77
C ALA A 114 -11.22 1.77 -18.78
N PRO A 115 -11.96 1.73 -17.65
CA PRO A 115 -13.37 1.35 -17.65
C PRO A 115 -14.18 2.30 -18.53
N LYS A 116 -15.23 1.78 -19.16
CA LYS A 116 -16.26 2.64 -19.75
C LYS A 116 -16.85 3.48 -18.61
N HIS A 117 -16.84 4.80 -18.70
CA HIS A 117 -17.26 5.73 -17.65
C HIS A 117 -16.27 5.95 -16.48
N ALA A 118 -14.99 5.82 -16.76
CA ALA A 118 -13.97 6.18 -15.76
C ALA A 118 -14.14 7.65 -15.32
N PRO A 119 -14.13 7.92 -13.98
CA PRO A 119 -14.19 9.29 -13.49
C PRO A 119 -12.95 10.06 -13.96
N SER A 120 -13.14 11.08 -14.79
CA SER A 120 -12.07 11.96 -15.21
C SER A 120 -11.81 12.98 -14.11
N LYS A 121 -10.64 12.92 -13.46
CA LYS A 121 -10.14 13.99 -12.57
C LYS A 121 -9.43 15.11 -13.36
N ALA A 122 -9.46 15.07 -14.68
CA ALA A 122 -8.90 16.12 -15.51
C ALA A 122 -9.66 17.44 -15.27
N LYS A 123 -8.94 18.51 -14.96
CA LYS A 123 -9.51 19.86 -14.96
C LYS A 123 -10.10 20.12 -16.36
N LYS A 124 -11.34 20.61 -16.45
CA LYS A 124 -11.92 21.08 -17.72
C LYS A 124 -10.91 22.00 -18.40
N GLY A 125 -10.35 21.55 -19.52
CA GLY A 125 -9.31 22.28 -20.27
C GLY A 125 -8.21 21.40 -20.89
N ASP A 126 -7.99 20.17 -20.40
CA ASP A 126 -6.93 19.27 -20.87
C ASP A 126 -7.47 18.13 -21.74
N GLY A 127 -8.08 18.46 -22.87
CA GLY A 127 -8.51 17.49 -23.88
C GLY A 127 -9.93 16.94 -23.67
N ASP A 128 -10.83 17.24 -24.61
CA ASP A 128 -12.20 16.75 -24.67
C ASP A 128 -12.22 15.23 -24.93
N GLY A 129 -12.38 14.43 -23.89
CA GLY A 129 -12.64 13.00 -24.04
C GLY A 129 -12.42 12.18 -22.78
N GLU A 130 -13.21 11.13 -22.60
CA GLU A 130 -12.96 10.11 -21.59
C GLU A 130 -11.60 9.44 -21.84
N PRO A 131 -10.84 9.11 -20.79
CA PRO A 131 -9.57 8.42 -20.95
C PRO A 131 -9.80 7.02 -21.51
N ALA A 132 -9.04 6.64 -22.54
CA ALA A 132 -9.06 5.29 -23.07
C ALA A 132 -8.15 4.34 -22.27
N PHE A 133 -7.13 4.89 -21.64
CA PHE A 133 -6.11 4.13 -20.90
C PHE A 133 -5.87 4.71 -19.52
N TRP A 134 -5.61 3.81 -18.59
CA TRP A 134 -5.11 4.14 -17.26
C TRP A 134 -3.65 3.69 -17.08
N THR A 135 -2.84 4.50 -16.38
CA THR A 135 -1.51 4.08 -15.97
C THR A 135 -1.46 3.85 -14.45
N PRO A 136 -1.36 2.58 -14.00
CA PRO A 136 -1.20 2.25 -12.58
C PRO A 136 0.22 2.55 -12.06
N ASN A 137 1.19 2.66 -12.95
CA ASN A 137 2.56 3.02 -12.59
C ASN A 137 3.16 3.94 -13.65
N GLY A 138 3.38 5.19 -13.31
CA GLY A 138 3.99 6.15 -14.23
C GLY A 138 3.40 7.56 -14.15
N ARG A 139 2.61 7.88 -13.13
CA ARG A 139 1.97 9.19 -12.96
C ARG A 139 2.97 10.35 -13.06
N HIS A 140 4.13 10.25 -12.38
CA HIS A 140 5.17 11.28 -12.45
C HIS A 140 5.78 11.40 -13.85
N ARG A 141 5.96 10.27 -14.55
CA ARG A 141 6.46 10.23 -15.94
C ARG A 141 5.46 10.85 -16.91
N LEU A 142 4.20 10.48 -16.79
CA LEU A 142 3.10 11.02 -17.58
C LEU A 142 3.01 12.55 -17.41
N GLU A 143 3.06 13.04 -16.17
CA GLU A 143 2.96 14.46 -15.88
C GLU A 143 4.21 15.23 -16.35
N ALA A 144 5.40 14.65 -16.21
CA ALA A 144 6.61 15.21 -16.78
C ALA A 144 6.53 15.37 -18.30
N MET A 145 6.01 14.35 -19.00
CA MET A 145 5.82 14.39 -20.45
C MET A 145 4.75 15.43 -20.87
N ARG A 146 3.66 15.54 -20.11
CA ARG A 146 2.65 16.59 -20.32
C ARG A 146 3.25 17.98 -20.17
N ARG A 147 4.03 18.20 -19.11
CA ARG A 147 4.73 19.46 -18.85
C ARG A 147 5.70 19.85 -19.99
N LEU A 148 6.32 18.86 -20.63
CA LEU A 148 7.19 19.07 -21.79
C LEU A 148 6.41 19.30 -23.11
N GLY A 149 5.08 19.27 -23.08
CA GLY A 149 4.24 19.41 -24.27
C GLY A 149 4.30 18.22 -25.22
N ALA A 150 4.65 17.02 -24.70
CA ALA A 150 4.71 15.81 -25.52
C ALA A 150 3.31 15.44 -26.04
N LYS A 151 3.24 15.04 -27.33
CA LYS A 151 1.99 14.62 -27.97
C LYS A 151 1.67 13.15 -27.70
N ALA A 152 2.68 12.34 -27.43
CA ALA A 152 2.56 10.89 -27.23
C ALA A 152 3.50 10.39 -26.17
N ILE A 153 3.25 9.19 -25.66
CA ILE A 153 4.07 8.51 -24.66
C ILE A 153 4.16 7.02 -25.00
N THR A 154 5.36 6.45 -24.80
CA THR A 154 5.55 5.00 -24.93
C THR A 154 4.98 4.28 -23.72
N ALA A 155 4.21 3.24 -23.97
CA ALA A 155 3.56 2.44 -22.96
C ALA A 155 3.75 0.94 -23.20
N LEU A 156 3.85 0.19 -22.11
CA LEU A 156 3.66 -1.25 -22.08
C LEU A 156 2.20 -1.51 -21.70
N VAL A 157 1.39 -1.93 -22.65
CA VAL A 157 -0.05 -2.11 -22.45
C VAL A 157 -0.35 -3.56 -22.10
N VAL A 158 -1.02 -3.74 -20.98
CA VAL A 158 -1.38 -5.06 -20.44
C VAL A 158 -2.84 -5.33 -20.74
N PRO A 159 -3.20 -6.48 -21.37
CA PRO A 159 -4.58 -6.82 -21.70
C PRO A 159 -5.48 -7.00 -20.47
N THR A 160 -4.90 -7.52 -19.39
CA THR A 160 -5.60 -7.91 -18.17
C THR A 160 -5.66 -6.74 -17.19
N ARG A 161 -6.86 -6.28 -16.86
CA ARG A 161 -7.06 -5.11 -15.97
C ARG A 161 -6.65 -5.38 -14.53
N GLU A 162 -6.82 -6.60 -14.05
CA GLU A 162 -6.46 -7.05 -12.69
C GLU A 162 -4.98 -6.81 -12.38
N VAL A 163 -4.12 -6.83 -13.39
CA VAL A 163 -2.68 -6.50 -13.24
C VAL A 163 -2.46 -5.08 -12.72
N ALA A 164 -3.41 -4.15 -12.97
CA ALA A 164 -3.31 -2.79 -12.43
C ALA A 164 -3.31 -2.79 -10.90
N TRP A 165 -4.14 -3.61 -10.28
CA TRP A 165 -4.22 -3.72 -8.83
C TRP A 165 -2.96 -4.36 -8.25
N GLN A 166 -2.41 -5.37 -8.94
CA GLN A 166 -1.13 -5.99 -8.56
C GLN A 166 0.01 -4.97 -8.59
N ILE A 167 0.06 -4.13 -9.62
CA ILE A 167 1.07 -3.07 -9.74
C ILE A 167 0.90 -2.00 -8.66
N LEU A 168 -0.34 -1.63 -8.36
CA LEU A 168 -0.62 -0.68 -7.27
C LEU A 168 -0.19 -1.27 -5.93
N ALA A 169 -0.50 -2.53 -5.65
CA ALA A 169 -0.07 -3.23 -4.44
C ALA A 169 1.46 -3.28 -4.32
N LEU A 170 2.18 -3.59 -5.40
CA LEU A 170 3.66 -3.58 -5.40
C LEU A 170 4.25 -2.17 -5.20
N ASN A 171 3.50 -1.11 -5.49
CA ASN A 171 3.95 0.26 -5.24
C ASN A 171 3.75 0.69 -3.78
N THR A 172 2.84 0.05 -3.03
CA THR A 172 2.65 0.33 -1.60
C THR A 172 3.89 -0.04 -0.78
N GLU A 173 4.66 -1.06 -1.19
CA GLU A 173 5.93 -1.42 -0.54
C GLU A 173 6.97 -0.28 -0.55
N LYS A 174 6.85 0.68 -1.47
CA LYS A 174 7.74 1.85 -1.59
C LYS A 174 7.29 3.04 -0.72
N ALA A 175 6.19 2.92 0.00
CA ALA A 175 5.72 3.97 0.90
C ALA A 175 6.70 4.16 2.07
N HIS A 176 7.21 5.39 2.23
CA HIS A 176 8.24 5.69 3.22
C HIS A 176 7.68 5.79 4.65
N ASN A 177 6.36 6.03 4.80
CA ASN A 177 5.72 6.13 6.12
C ASN A 177 4.35 5.43 6.15
N LEU A 178 3.90 5.09 7.36
CA LEU A 178 2.65 4.38 7.60
C LEU A 178 1.42 5.14 7.08
N LYS A 179 1.38 6.46 7.22
CA LYS A 179 0.26 7.30 6.78
C LYS A 179 0.04 7.21 5.28
N GLU A 180 1.11 7.38 4.50
CA GLU A 180 1.04 7.28 3.04
C GLU A 180 0.58 5.88 2.61
N ARG A 181 1.13 4.85 3.24
CA ARG A 181 0.76 3.46 2.97
C ARG A 181 -0.72 3.18 3.28
N ALA A 182 -1.20 3.59 4.45
CA ALA A 182 -2.60 3.41 4.83
C ALA A 182 -3.57 4.18 3.93
N LEU A 183 -3.22 5.42 3.55
CA LEU A 183 -4.02 6.21 2.60
C LEU A 183 -4.02 5.61 1.19
N GLU A 184 -2.96 4.96 0.76
CA GLU A 184 -2.91 4.26 -0.52
C GLU A 184 -3.78 3.01 -0.47
N VAL A 185 -3.67 2.21 0.59
CA VAL A 185 -4.47 1.00 0.79
C VAL A 185 -5.96 1.30 0.81
N ILE A 186 -6.43 2.32 1.54
CA ILE A 186 -7.88 2.66 1.54
C ILE A 186 -8.36 3.16 0.18
N ARG A 187 -7.51 3.84 -0.59
CA ARG A 187 -7.86 4.24 -1.97
C ARG A 187 -7.99 3.02 -2.90
N ILE A 188 -7.07 2.05 -2.78
CA ILE A 188 -7.17 0.77 -3.50
C ILE A 188 -8.45 0.05 -3.10
N TYR A 189 -8.73 -0.04 -1.81
CA TYR A 189 -9.95 -0.67 -1.28
C TYR A 189 -11.22 -0.09 -1.90
N ARG A 190 -11.34 1.24 -1.92
CA ARG A 190 -12.48 1.93 -2.55
C ARG A 190 -12.59 1.68 -4.04
N GLY A 191 -11.46 1.55 -4.72
CA GLY A 191 -11.43 1.21 -6.14
C GLY A 191 -11.87 -0.22 -6.42
N LEU A 192 -11.46 -1.16 -5.59
CA LEU A 192 -11.90 -2.57 -5.67
C LEU A 192 -13.41 -2.68 -5.43
N LEU A 193 -13.93 -1.90 -4.48
CA LEU A 193 -15.35 -1.83 -4.18
C LEU A 193 -16.20 -1.29 -5.35
N GLU A 194 -15.65 -0.37 -6.16
CA GLU A 194 -16.31 0.13 -7.37
C GLU A 194 -16.27 -0.89 -8.53
N GLU A 195 -15.28 -1.80 -8.55
CA GLU A 195 -15.14 -2.80 -9.62
C GLU A 195 -15.93 -4.08 -9.34
N ASP A 196 -15.89 -4.59 -8.11
CA ASP A 196 -16.58 -5.82 -7.71
C ASP A 196 -16.94 -5.77 -6.22
N ASP A 197 -18.14 -5.33 -5.91
CA ASP A 197 -18.66 -5.17 -4.56
C ASP A 197 -19.11 -6.50 -3.91
N ALA A 198 -19.26 -7.55 -4.70
CA ALA A 198 -19.76 -8.85 -4.30
C ALA A 198 -18.66 -9.83 -3.88
N LEU A 199 -17.42 -9.62 -4.34
CA LEU A 199 -16.31 -10.51 -4.01
C LEU A 199 -15.96 -10.42 -2.53
N ALA A 200 -15.58 -11.55 -1.94
CA ALA A 200 -15.15 -11.61 -0.55
C ALA A 200 -13.88 -10.79 -0.32
N GLU A 201 -13.81 -10.04 0.79
CA GLU A 201 -12.69 -9.16 1.11
C GLU A 201 -11.34 -9.90 1.15
N ASN A 202 -11.32 -11.11 1.72
CA ASN A 202 -10.11 -11.94 1.80
C ASN A 202 -9.54 -12.31 0.41
N GLY A 203 -10.36 -12.30 -0.64
CA GLY A 203 -9.92 -12.46 -2.03
C GLY A 203 -9.01 -11.32 -2.51
N PHE A 204 -9.10 -10.15 -1.88
CA PHE A 204 -8.27 -8.99 -2.16
C PHE A 204 -7.07 -8.81 -1.22
N ALA A 205 -6.84 -9.77 -0.29
CA ALA A 205 -5.78 -9.67 0.73
C ALA A 205 -4.40 -9.36 0.14
N PHE A 206 -4.09 -9.91 -1.04
CA PHE A 206 -2.82 -9.64 -1.74
C PHE A 206 -2.64 -8.16 -2.10
N TYR A 207 -3.73 -7.46 -2.42
CA TYR A 207 -3.70 -6.06 -2.84
C TYR A 207 -3.71 -5.08 -1.65
N LEU A 208 -4.25 -5.53 -0.51
CA LEU A 208 -4.48 -4.69 0.66
C LEU A 208 -3.42 -4.91 1.76
N GLU A 209 -2.59 -5.95 1.64
CA GLU A 209 -1.48 -6.34 2.52
C GLU A 209 -1.89 -6.66 3.97
N ASP A 210 -2.57 -5.73 4.64
CA ASP A 210 -2.86 -5.78 6.08
C ASP A 210 -4.21 -5.09 6.34
N PRO A 211 -5.20 -5.80 6.92
CA PRO A 211 -6.53 -5.22 7.18
C PRO A 211 -6.48 -3.98 8.07
N ALA A 212 -5.52 -3.92 9.01
CA ALA A 212 -5.33 -2.75 9.86
C ALA A 212 -4.97 -1.48 9.07
N LEU A 213 -4.36 -1.60 7.89
CA LEU A 213 -4.07 -0.45 7.03
C LEU A 213 -5.35 0.17 6.45
N VAL A 214 -6.39 -0.63 6.22
CA VAL A 214 -7.70 -0.14 5.77
C VAL A 214 -8.32 0.73 6.88
N THR A 215 -8.41 0.19 8.09
CA THR A 215 -8.94 0.90 9.27
C THR A 215 -8.16 2.18 9.56
N ILE A 216 -6.83 2.14 9.56
CA ILE A 216 -5.97 3.30 9.80
C ILE A 216 -6.08 4.31 8.65
N GLY A 217 -6.23 3.85 7.41
CA GLY A 217 -6.47 4.72 6.26
C GLY A 217 -7.73 5.55 6.43
N ILE A 218 -8.83 4.94 6.88
CA ILE A 218 -10.08 5.63 7.20
C ILE A 218 -9.87 6.63 8.36
N CYS A 219 -9.08 6.26 9.39
CA CYS A 219 -8.74 7.19 10.46
C CYS A 219 -8.01 8.44 9.92
N TYR A 220 -7.05 8.27 9.01
CA TYR A 220 -6.34 9.39 8.39
C TYR A 220 -7.21 10.24 7.45
N GLU A 221 -8.20 9.64 6.77
CA GLU A 221 -9.18 10.40 5.99
C GLU A 221 -10.03 11.31 6.88
N LYS A 222 -10.46 10.82 8.06
CA LYS A 222 -11.25 11.56 9.04
C LYS A 222 -10.42 12.57 9.84
N ASN A 223 -9.20 12.20 10.20
CA ASN A 223 -8.26 13.03 10.96
C ASN A 223 -6.85 12.95 10.37
N PRO A 224 -6.43 13.91 9.53
CA PRO A 224 -5.09 13.92 8.92
C PRO A 224 -3.91 13.96 9.91
N ARG A 225 -4.16 14.36 11.18
CA ARG A 225 -3.15 14.39 12.26
C ARG A 225 -3.22 13.17 13.17
N PHE A 226 -3.97 12.15 12.80
CA PHE A 226 -4.06 10.89 13.56
C PHE A 226 -2.68 10.23 13.68
N ALA A 227 -2.32 9.80 14.88
CA ALA A 227 -1.05 9.13 15.15
C ALA A 227 -1.13 7.61 14.96
N GLY A 228 -1.38 7.17 13.73
CA GLY A 228 -1.63 5.75 13.39
C GLY A 228 -0.51 4.80 13.81
N GLY A 229 0.73 5.28 13.86
CA GLY A 229 1.88 4.47 14.29
C GLY A 229 1.75 3.89 15.71
N ALA A 230 1.03 4.55 16.60
CA ALA A 230 0.77 4.06 17.95
C ALA A 230 -0.27 2.93 17.98
N TYR A 231 -1.21 2.90 17.04
CA TYR A 231 -2.35 1.99 16.99
C TYR A 231 -2.13 0.80 16.04
N HIS A 232 -1.40 0.98 14.96
CA HIS A 232 -1.15 -0.07 13.97
C HIS A 232 -0.67 -1.40 14.59
N PRO A 233 0.29 -1.44 15.53
CA PRO A 233 0.73 -2.70 16.13
C PRO A 233 -0.36 -3.44 16.92
N VAL A 234 -1.37 -2.71 17.41
CA VAL A 234 -2.52 -3.29 18.14
C VAL A 234 -3.51 -3.86 17.15
N LEU A 235 -3.97 -3.05 16.18
CA LEU A 235 -4.95 -3.43 15.17
C LEU A 235 -4.47 -4.61 14.33
N ARG A 236 -3.22 -4.58 13.87
CA ARG A 236 -2.60 -5.66 13.10
C ARG A 236 -2.63 -7.03 13.78
N ARG A 237 -2.69 -7.05 15.12
CA ARG A 237 -2.76 -8.33 15.87
C ARG A 237 -4.15 -8.91 15.92
N VAL A 238 -5.19 -8.12 15.73
CA VAL A 238 -6.58 -8.50 15.99
C VAL A 238 -7.48 -8.42 14.78
N GLU A 239 -7.11 -7.62 13.76
CA GLU A 239 -7.85 -7.56 12.51
C GLU A 239 -7.42 -8.67 11.55
N THR A 240 -8.39 -9.22 10.85
CA THR A 240 -8.22 -10.18 9.75
C THR A 240 -9.16 -9.81 8.63
N PHE A 241 -8.78 -10.11 7.39
CA PHE A 241 -9.69 -9.92 6.26
C PHE A 241 -10.92 -10.83 6.40
N SER A 242 -12.08 -10.27 6.10
CA SER A 242 -13.38 -10.93 6.23
C SER A 242 -13.64 -11.87 5.04
N GLU A 243 -14.42 -12.93 5.30
CA GLU A 243 -15.01 -13.76 4.23
C GLU A 243 -16.29 -13.14 3.65
N ALA A 244 -16.77 -12.04 4.24
CA ALA A 244 -17.93 -11.32 3.75
C ALA A 244 -17.59 -10.52 2.47
N PRO A 245 -18.59 -10.19 1.65
CA PRO A 245 -18.42 -9.28 0.51
C PRO A 245 -17.73 -7.97 0.93
N ILE A 246 -16.84 -7.47 0.10
CA ILE A 246 -16.08 -6.24 0.36
C ILE A 246 -16.99 -5.04 0.68
N ALA A 247 -18.18 -4.98 0.06
CA ALA A 247 -19.21 -3.97 0.34
C ALA A 247 -19.77 -4.03 1.78
N LYS A 248 -19.71 -5.18 2.44
CA LYS A 248 -20.09 -5.32 3.86
C LYS A 248 -18.91 -5.12 4.78
N ALA A 249 -17.75 -5.64 4.41
CA ALA A 249 -16.54 -5.56 5.21
C ALA A 249 -16.07 -4.12 5.46
N ILE A 250 -16.27 -3.21 4.49
CA ILE A 250 -15.92 -1.79 4.66
C ILE A 250 -16.61 -1.17 5.89
N HIS A 251 -17.85 -1.52 6.17
CA HIS A 251 -18.61 -0.99 7.32
C HIS A 251 -18.03 -1.42 8.67
N GLU A 252 -17.44 -2.64 8.73
CA GLU A 252 -16.72 -3.07 9.93
C GLU A 252 -15.44 -2.26 10.12
N HIS A 253 -14.67 -2.01 9.06
CA HIS A 253 -13.51 -1.13 9.12
C HIS A 253 -13.87 0.31 9.50
N GLU A 254 -14.97 0.85 8.99
CA GLU A 254 -15.46 2.18 9.35
C GLU A 254 -15.80 2.26 10.85
N LYS A 255 -16.49 1.25 11.38
CA LYS A 255 -16.82 1.14 12.79
C LYS A 255 -15.57 1.02 13.68
N LEU A 256 -14.59 0.20 13.27
CA LEU A 256 -13.32 0.08 13.99
C LEU A 256 -12.51 1.39 13.93
N ALA A 257 -12.55 2.10 12.82
CA ALA A 257 -11.90 3.41 12.68
C ALA A 257 -12.51 4.45 13.61
N ASP A 258 -13.84 4.52 13.70
CA ASP A 258 -14.53 5.43 14.63
C ASP A 258 -14.17 5.11 16.08
N LEU A 259 -14.18 3.83 16.44
CA LEU A 259 -13.79 3.39 17.78
C LEU A 259 -12.31 3.72 18.08
N THR A 260 -11.44 3.59 17.09
CA THR A 260 -10.01 3.93 17.21
C THR A 260 -9.81 5.44 17.43
N LEU A 261 -10.59 6.28 16.76
CA LEU A 261 -10.57 7.73 16.96
C LEU A 261 -11.13 8.12 18.35
N GLU A 262 -12.18 7.42 18.85
CA GLU A 262 -12.63 7.60 20.22
C GLU A 262 -11.54 7.24 21.26
N VAL A 263 -10.77 6.18 21.01
CA VAL A 263 -9.61 5.83 21.85
C VAL A 263 -8.57 6.96 21.82
N GLU A 264 -8.25 7.49 20.63
CA GLU A 264 -7.28 8.58 20.45
C GLU A 264 -7.70 9.83 21.24
N ASP A 265 -8.97 10.21 21.23
CA ASP A 265 -9.47 11.35 22.01
C ASP A 265 -9.22 11.16 23.52
N LYS A 266 -9.44 9.96 24.04
CA LYS A 266 -9.17 9.65 25.46
C LYS A 266 -7.66 9.61 25.76
N VAL A 267 -6.86 9.10 24.82
CA VAL A 267 -5.40 9.09 24.91
C VAL A 267 -4.86 10.52 24.90
N ALA A 268 -5.35 11.38 24.00
CA ALA A 268 -4.96 12.80 23.96
C ALA A 268 -5.28 13.52 25.28
N ALA A 269 -6.46 13.26 25.87
CA ALA A 269 -6.81 13.80 27.19
C ALA A 269 -5.88 13.28 28.31
N ALA A 270 -5.46 12.03 28.26
CA ALA A 270 -4.50 11.48 29.21
C ALA A 270 -3.11 12.11 29.06
N ILE A 271 -2.67 12.34 27.82
CA ILE A 271 -1.41 13.03 27.50
C ILE A 271 -1.42 14.46 28.01
N ALA A 272 -2.53 15.20 27.84
CA ALA A 272 -2.66 16.56 28.37
C ALA A 272 -2.41 16.59 29.89
N LYS A 273 -3.02 15.67 30.64
CA LYS A 273 -2.81 15.53 32.10
C LYS A 273 -1.35 15.21 32.47
N LEU A 274 -0.67 14.41 31.66
CA LEU A 274 0.76 14.09 31.87
C LEU A 274 1.63 15.33 31.62
N ARG A 275 1.33 16.11 30.57
CA ARG A 275 2.04 17.37 30.26
C ARG A 275 1.82 18.43 31.34
N GLU A 276 0.61 18.57 31.87
CA GLU A 276 0.32 19.49 33.01
C GLU A 276 1.17 19.16 34.26
N LYS A 277 1.57 17.90 34.42
CA LYS A 277 2.47 17.47 35.49
C LYS A 277 3.95 17.64 35.18
N GLY A 278 4.28 18.26 34.06
CA GLY A 278 5.66 18.46 33.63
C GLY A 278 6.32 17.22 33.03
N LEU A 279 5.56 16.16 32.72
CA LEU A 279 6.09 14.97 32.06
C LEU A 279 6.14 15.24 30.55
N VAL A 280 7.34 15.36 29.99
CA VAL A 280 7.58 15.65 28.59
C VAL A 280 8.37 14.51 27.96
N SER A 281 7.85 13.95 26.87
CA SER A 281 8.53 12.93 26.07
C SER A 281 7.89 12.89 24.67
N PRO A 282 8.68 12.68 23.60
CA PRO A 282 8.15 12.45 22.25
C PRO A 282 7.40 11.10 22.12
N TYR A 283 7.41 10.26 23.14
CA TYR A 283 6.80 8.94 23.14
C TYR A 283 5.58 8.83 24.06
N LEU A 284 4.99 9.94 24.52
CA LEU A 284 3.86 9.93 25.46
C LEU A 284 2.66 9.13 24.93
N ARG A 285 2.35 9.27 23.64
CA ARG A 285 1.23 8.57 23.03
C ARG A 285 1.47 7.06 23.00
N SER A 286 2.62 6.63 22.50
CA SER A 286 3.02 5.23 22.49
C SER A 286 3.07 4.64 23.91
N PHE A 287 3.48 5.41 24.92
CA PHE A 287 3.47 5.04 26.31
C PHE A 287 2.06 4.80 26.85
N VAL A 288 1.13 5.74 26.62
CA VAL A 288 -0.25 5.62 27.08
C VAL A 288 -0.93 4.43 26.38
N VAL A 289 -0.80 4.34 25.03
CA VAL A 289 -1.37 3.23 24.24
C VAL A 289 -0.86 1.88 24.72
N ALA A 290 0.44 1.74 24.98
CA ALA A 290 1.01 0.49 25.50
C ALA A 290 0.45 0.11 26.87
N ARG A 291 0.15 1.09 27.75
CA ARG A 291 -0.42 0.82 29.08
C ARG A 291 -1.89 0.45 29.08
N ILE A 292 -2.66 1.00 28.15
CA ILE A 292 -4.10 0.69 28.01
C ILE A 292 -4.34 -0.58 27.19
N ASN A 293 -3.35 -1.03 26.38
CA ASN A 293 -3.46 -2.19 25.51
C ASN A 293 -3.74 -3.49 26.29
N PRO A 294 -4.90 -4.13 26.13
CA PRO A 294 -5.22 -5.37 26.80
C PRO A 294 -4.44 -6.58 26.29
N LEU A 295 -3.95 -6.53 25.04
CA LEU A 295 -3.30 -7.65 24.35
C LEU A 295 -1.94 -8.03 24.96
N ARG A 296 -1.35 -7.15 25.76
CA ARG A 296 -0.04 -7.38 26.38
C ARG A 296 -0.01 -8.65 27.27
N TRP A 297 -1.17 -9.01 27.82
CA TRP A 297 -1.27 -10.08 28.82
C TRP A 297 -2.05 -11.29 28.31
N ILE A 298 -2.56 -11.25 27.06
CA ILE A 298 -3.36 -12.32 26.48
C ILE A 298 -2.43 -13.38 25.90
N GLN A 299 -2.57 -14.60 26.41
CA GLN A 299 -1.97 -15.81 25.86
C GLN A 299 -3.12 -16.68 25.32
N GLY A 300 -3.06 -17.07 24.04
CA GLY A 300 -4.09 -17.86 23.39
C GLY A 300 -4.93 -17.05 22.40
N GLU A 301 -6.21 -17.41 22.28
CA GLU A 301 -7.13 -16.79 21.31
C GLU A 301 -7.32 -15.30 21.60
N LEU A 302 -7.20 -14.49 20.55
CA LEU A 302 -7.33 -13.04 20.66
C LEU A 302 -8.79 -12.63 20.65
N PRO A 303 -9.19 -11.65 21.48
CA PRO A 303 -10.55 -11.13 21.45
C PRO A 303 -10.81 -10.36 20.15
N PRO A 304 -12.09 -10.23 19.73
CA PRO A 304 -12.47 -9.43 18.57
C PRO A 304 -11.95 -7.99 18.66
N PRO A 305 -11.60 -7.38 17.52
CA PRO A 305 -11.04 -6.01 17.45
C PRO A 305 -11.87 -4.97 18.20
N GLU A 306 -13.19 -5.01 18.03
CA GLU A 306 -14.14 -4.12 18.72
C GLU A 306 -14.02 -4.19 20.24
N LYS A 307 -13.90 -5.40 20.80
CA LYS A 307 -13.74 -5.61 22.24
C LYS A 307 -12.41 -5.07 22.75
N VAL A 308 -11.36 -5.22 21.96
CA VAL A 308 -10.01 -4.69 22.28
C VAL A 308 -10.06 -3.16 22.34
N LEU A 309 -10.60 -2.52 21.30
CA LEU A 309 -10.69 -1.05 21.22
C LEU A 309 -11.61 -0.47 22.30
N THR A 310 -12.75 -1.10 22.56
CA THR A 310 -13.66 -0.70 23.67
C THR A 310 -12.93 -0.75 25.01
N THR A 311 -12.19 -1.85 25.27
CA THR A 311 -11.39 -1.96 26.49
C THR A 311 -10.30 -0.90 26.58
N MET A 312 -9.64 -0.59 25.47
CA MET A 312 -8.63 0.48 25.40
C MET A 312 -9.25 1.85 25.69
N ARG A 313 -10.39 2.16 25.10
CA ARG A 313 -11.14 3.41 25.34
C ARG A 313 -11.48 3.58 26.81
N ASP A 314 -12.04 2.53 27.43
CA ASP A 314 -12.46 2.57 28.84
C ASP A 314 -11.26 2.70 29.79
N ARG A 315 -10.14 2.05 29.48
CA ARG A 315 -8.88 2.20 30.24
C ARG A 315 -8.26 3.58 30.04
N ALA A 316 -8.30 4.15 28.82
CA ALA A 316 -7.81 5.51 28.56
C ALA A 316 -8.64 6.55 29.31
N ALA A 317 -9.96 6.42 29.37
CA ALA A 317 -10.84 7.27 30.12
C ALA A 317 -10.52 7.28 31.64
N LYS A 318 -10.09 6.11 32.16
CA LYS A 318 -9.71 5.91 33.57
C LYS A 318 -8.20 6.05 33.83
N PHE A 319 -7.44 6.57 32.84
CA PHE A 319 -5.99 6.66 32.95
C PHE A 319 -5.58 7.58 34.08
N ASN A 320 -4.82 7.02 35.04
CA ASN A 320 -4.34 7.76 36.20
C ASN A 320 -2.92 8.32 35.95
N ALA A 321 -2.86 9.62 35.63
CA ALA A 321 -1.61 10.31 35.42
C ALA A 321 -0.77 10.47 36.69
N ASP A 322 -1.38 10.35 37.91
CA ASP A 322 -0.66 10.52 39.19
C ASP A 322 0.29 9.36 39.49
N LYS A 323 0.05 8.21 38.90
CA LYS A 323 0.88 7.03 39.06
C LYS A 323 2.05 6.94 38.08
N VAL A 324 2.19 7.91 37.19
CA VAL A 324 3.26 7.95 36.19
C VAL A 324 4.44 8.80 36.68
N ARG A 325 5.65 8.27 36.59
CA ARG A 325 6.90 8.95 36.93
C ARG A 325 7.74 9.14 35.67
N GLN A 326 8.66 10.13 35.68
CA GLN A 326 9.57 10.39 34.56
C GLN A 326 10.43 9.16 34.20
N GLU A 327 10.80 8.36 35.19
CA GLU A 327 11.56 7.10 34.99
C GLU A 327 10.80 6.04 34.16
N ASP A 328 9.45 6.05 34.25
CA ASP A 328 8.63 5.13 33.47
C ASP A 328 8.69 5.44 31.97
N LEU A 329 8.88 6.72 31.60
CA LEU A 329 9.00 7.18 30.22
C LEU A 329 10.37 6.85 29.63
N THR A 330 11.44 6.96 30.41
CA THR A 330 12.80 6.65 29.98
C THR A 330 13.02 5.15 29.71
N ARG A 331 12.31 4.28 30.42
CA ARG A 331 12.39 2.81 30.22
C ARG A 331 11.75 2.33 28.93
N MET A 332 10.93 3.15 28.27
CA MET A 332 10.23 2.83 27.02
C MET A 332 10.94 3.38 25.76
N GLY A 333 12.18 3.81 25.85
CA GLY A 333 12.96 4.42 24.77
C GLY A 333 13.24 3.53 23.55
N GLY A 334 12.20 3.08 22.88
CA GLY A 334 12.24 2.26 21.66
C GLY A 334 10.91 2.31 20.86
N GLY A 335 9.97 3.16 21.25
CA GLY A 335 8.72 3.39 20.53
C GLY A 335 8.87 4.33 19.34
N VAL A 336 7.87 4.37 18.46
CA VAL A 336 7.78 5.37 17.39
C VAL A 336 7.54 6.74 18.02
N PRO A 337 8.32 7.79 17.65
CA PRO A 337 8.06 9.16 18.12
C PRO A 337 6.64 9.59 17.73
N ASP A 338 6.02 10.41 18.58
CA ASP A 338 4.73 11.02 18.24
C ASP A 338 4.94 11.94 17.03
N GLU A 339 4.20 11.73 15.94
CA GLU A 339 4.26 12.54 14.72
C GLU A 339 3.62 13.93 14.94
N GLU A 340 4.14 14.67 15.92
CA GLU A 340 3.80 16.09 16.11
C GLU A 340 5.07 16.91 15.91
N SER A 341 5.32 17.32 14.69
CA SER A 341 6.14 18.49 14.34
C SER A 341 5.73 19.02 12.97
#